data_828519e5d0fc55782df752d8f8665670
#
_entry.id   828519e5d0fc55782df752d8f8665670
#
_cell.length_a   1.000
_cell.length_b   1.000
_cell.length_c   1.000
_cell.angle_alpha   90.00
_cell.angle_beta   90.00
_cell.angle_gamma   90.00
#
_symmetry.space_group_name_H-M   'P 1'
#
loop_
_entity.id
_entity.type
_entity.pdbx_description
1 polymer ?
#
loop_
_entity_poly.entity_id
_entity_poly.type
_entity_poly.pdbx_seq_one_letter_code
_entity_poly.pdbx_strand_id
1 'polypeptide(L)'
;MEFTDVLNNRRSIRAFSDKSIEQSVLEEILLEALKSPSSSNTQPYKIAIATGDTCHLLGQELLEKYHAINKIQRKPTPLKILSALTSKAMPDGDFKPMLGKYPGIFQKRRMELGRAMYTKLDIKRGDTQARDDQMARNFTFFDAPAAIFVFVDPSMKWTALVDAGIMMQSLMLSATNKGLGTCAQAALGMWRSPLDKHFDIPKEYKLVCGMALGYPKDEVINEFRPSKIGLDELLIPKK
;
A
#
# COMPACT_ATOMS: atom_id res chain seq x y z
N MET A 1 16.77 16.91 -6.74
CA MET A 1 17.76 15.80 -6.86
C MET A 1 17.92 15.42 -8.33
N GLU A 2 19.08 14.91 -8.71
CA GLU A 2 19.25 14.26 -10.02
C GLU A 2 18.35 13.03 -10.13
N PHE A 3 17.89 12.71 -11.35
CA PHE A 3 16.93 11.62 -11.57
C PHE A 3 17.40 10.26 -11.02
N THR A 4 18.66 9.94 -11.20
CA THR A 4 19.27 8.70 -10.68
C THR A 4 19.25 8.66 -9.16
N ASP A 5 19.44 9.80 -8.50
CA ASP A 5 19.39 9.89 -7.05
C ASP A 5 17.96 9.69 -6.53
N VAL A 6 16.97 10.24 -7.22
CA VAL A 6 15.55 10.02 -6.89
C VAL A 6 15.21 8.53 -6.96
N LEU A 7 15.61 7.86 -8.05
CA LEU A 7 15.39 6.41 -8.22
C LEU A 7 16.06 5.59 -7.11
N ASN A 8 17.29 5.93 -6.75
CA ASN A 8 18.06 5.23 -5.72
C ASN A 8 17.53 5.50 -4.31
N ASN A 9 17.00 6.68 -4.05
CA ASN A 9 16.46 7.06 -2.75
C ASN A 9 15.03 6.58 -2.53
N ARG A 10 14.22 6.45 -3.61
CA ARG A 10 12.86 5.95 -3.49
C ARG A 10 12.85 4.53 -2.93
N ARG A 11 12.22 4.36 -1.81
CA ARG A 11 11.98 3.07 -1.15
C ARG A 11 10.65 3.08 -0.41
N SER A 12 10.19 1.91 0.04
CA SER A 12 9.00 1.84 0.91
C SER A 12 9.37 2.31 2.31
N ILE A 13 8.90 3.48 2.69
CA ILE A 13 9.05 4.05 4.03
C ILE A 13 7.96 3.48 4.94
N ARG A 14 8.34 3.00 6.12
CA ARG A 14 7.44 2.32 7.07
C ARG A 14 7.51 2.89 8.49
N ALA A 15 8.02 4.10 8.60
CA ALA A 15 7.96 4.94 9.80
C ALA A 15 8.00 6.40 9.36
N PHE A 16 7.01 7.17 9.79
CA PHE A 16 6.87 8.57 9.40
C PHE A 16 6.86 9.44 10.65
N SER A 17 7.30 10.71 10.49
CA SER A 17 7.10 11.73 11.50
C SER A 17 5.64 12.23 11.44
N ASP A 18 5.21 12.85 12.52
CA ASP A 18 3.91 13.51 12.65
C ASP A 18 3.81 14.85 11.92
N LYS A 19 4.92 15.29 11.28
CA LYS A 19 4.97 16.55 10.53
C LYS A 19 3.95 16.51 9.39
N SER A 20 3.00 17.44 9.40
CA SER A 20 2.02 17.61 8.35
C SER A 20 2.68 17.97 7.01
N ILE A 21 2.04 17.57 5.92
CA ILE A 21 2.46 17.95 4.57
C ILE A 21 1.70 19.23 4.20
N GLU A 22 2.42 20.24 3.75
CA GLU A 22 1.80 21.46 3.26
C GLU A 22 0.96 21.17 2.01
N GLN A 23 -0.20 21.82 1.92
CA GLN A 23 -1.15 21.60 0.83
C GLN A 23 -0.51 21.88 -0.55
N SER A 24 0.30 22.93 -0.65
CA SER A 24 1.03 23.25 -1.88
C SER A 24 1.97 22.14 -2.34
N VAL A 25 2.70 21.52 -1.41
CA VAL A 25 3.61 20.40 -1.69
C VAL A 25 2.82 19.17 -2.18
N LEU A 26 1.68 18.90 -1.54
CA LEU A 26 0.80 17.81 -1.94
C LEU A 26 0.26 18.03 -3.35
N GLU A 27 -0.24 19.23 -3.66
CA GLU A 27 -0.73 19.61 -4.98
C GLU A 27 0.35 19.49 -6.06
N GLU A 28 1.56 19.97 -5.79
CA GLU A 28 2.69 19.81 -6.72
C GLU A 28 2.99 18.34 -7.04
N ILE A 29 3.01 17.47 -6.02
CA ILE A 29 3.23 16.03 -6.21
C ILE A 29 2.16 15.44 -7.12
N LEU A 30 0.90 15.83 -6.93
CA LEU A 30 -0.21 15.36 -7.75
C LEU A 30 -0.13 15.87 -9.19
N LEU A 31 0.18 17.15 -9.39
CA LEU A 31 0.35 17.74 -10.70
C LEU A 31 1.51 17.10 -11.47
N GLU A 32 2.60 16.76 -10.79
CA GLU A 32 3.71 16.03 -11.39
C GLU A 32 3.31 14.58 -11.73
N ALA A 33 2.55 13.91 -10.88
CA ALA A 33 2.04 12.57 -11.15
C ALA A 33 1.08 12.53 -12.35
N LEU A 34 0.28 13.57 -12.55
CA LEU A 34 -0.63 13.70 -13.71
C LEU A 34 0.10 13.82 -15.06
N LYS A 35 1.41 14.11 -15.07
CA LYS A 35 2.22 14.09 -16.32
C LYS A 35 2.50 12.67 -16.81
N SER A 36 2.08 11.64 -16.08
CA SER A 36 2.22 10.24 -16.49
C SER A 36 1.40 9.92 -17.73
N PRO A 37 1.94 9.14 -18.68
CA PRO A 37 1.18 8.69 -19.83
C PRO A 37 0.09 7.70 -19.40
N SER A 38 -0.97 7.62 -20.19
CA SER A 38 -2.01 6.60 -20.09
C SER A 38 -2.47 6.17 -21.48
N SER A 39 -3.11 5.00 -21.56
CA SER A 39 -3.65 4.48 -22.81
C SER A 39 -4.59 5.50 -23.47
N SER A 40 -4.25 5.96 -24.68
CA SER A 40 -4.98 7.01 -25.41
C SER A 40 -5.26 8.27 -24.58
N ASN A 41 -4.42 8.55 -23.61
CA ASN A 41 -4.55 9.66 -22.64
C ASN A 41 -5.88 9.65 -21.86
N THR A 42 -6.41 8.47 -21.56
CA THR A 42 -7.74 8.30 -20.93
C THR A 42 -7.74 8.56 -19.43
N GLN A 43 -6.60 8.46 -18.77
CA GLN A 43 -6.44 8.72 -17.31
C GLN A 43 -7.53 8.04 -16.48
N PRO A 44 -7.66 6.70 -16.56
CA PRO A 44 -8.81 5.95 -16.01
C PRO A 44 -8.68 5.71 -14.50
N TYR A 45 -8.11 6.64 -13.78
CA TYR A 45 -7.88 6.56 -12.35
C TYR A 45 -8.39 7.79 -11.61
N LYS A 46 -8.73 7.60 -10.36
CA LYS A 46 -9.02 8.65 -9.39
C LYS A 46 -8.26 8.35 -8.10
N ILE A 47 -8.06 9.36 -7.28
CA ILE A 47 -7.47 9.20 -5.96
C ILE A 47 -8.35 9.87 -4.91
N ALA A 48 -8.36 9.29 -3.71
CA ALA A 48 -8.84 9.96 -2.50
C ALA A 48 -7.65 10.17 -1.57
N ILE A 49 -7.61 11.30 -0.89
CA ILE A 49 -6.50 11.68 0.00
C ILE A 49 -7.06 11.95 1.38
N ALA A 50 -6.61 11.17 2.36
CA ALA A 50 -6.89 11.38 3.76
C ALA A 50 -5.72 12.13 4.41
N THR A 51 -6.00 13.23 5.09
CA THR A 51 -5.06 14.00 5.90
C THR A 51 -5.70 14.38 7.24
N GLY A 52 -4.93 14.78 8.24
CA GLY A 52 -5.43 15.21 9.53
C GLY A 52 -6.38 14.19 10.18
N ASP A 53 -7.50 14.68 10.72
CA ASP A 53 -8.48 13.83 11.42
C ASP A 53 -9.04 12.71 10.55
N THR A 54 -9.27 12.96 9.27
CA THR A 54 -9.76 11.92 8.34
C THR A 54 -8.75 10.78 8.20
N CYS A 55 -7.46 11.08 8.12
CA CYS A 55 -6.41 10.07 8.06
C CYS A 55 -6.38 9.23 9.34
N HIS A 56 -6.48 9.89 10.49
CA HIS A 56 -6.47 9.22 11.80
C HIS A 56 -7.68 8.31 11.98
N LEU A 57 -8.90 8.82 11.75
CA LEU A 57 -10.14 8.06 11.90
C LEU A 57 -10.19 6.85 10.95
N LEU A 58 -9.81 7.06 9.70
CA LEU A 58 -9.76 5.98 8.71
C LEU A 58 -8.74 4.90 9.09
N GLY A 59 -7.59 5.32 9.62
CA GLY A 59 -6.58 4.39 10.14
C GLY A 59 -7.10 3.55 11.31
N GLN A 60 -7.84 4.15 12.24
CA GLN A 60 -8.48 3.43 13.34
C GLN A 60 -9.51 2.42 12.84
N GLU A 61 -10.41 2.80 11.93
CA GLU A 61 -11.43 1.91 11.38
C GLU A 61 -10.82 0.71 10.63
N LEU A 62 -9.77 0.93 9.86
CA LEU A 62 -9.05 -0.13 9.14
C LEU A 62 -8.33 -1.07 10.11
N LEU A 63 -7.69 -0.53 11.15
CA LEU A 63 -7.01 -1.30 12.19
C LEU A 63 -7.99 -2.18 12.97
N GLU A 64 -9.16 -1.66 13.33
CA GLU A 64 -10.22 -2.42 13.99
C GLU A 64 -10.68 -3.61 13.14
N LYS A 65 -10.92 -3.40 11.84
CA LYS A 65 -11.25 -4.48 10.89
C LYS A 65 -10.14 -5.52 10.82
N TYR A 66 -8.87 -5.09 10.76
CA TYR A 66 -7.73 -6.00 10.76
C TYR A 66 -7.66 -6.86 12.03
N HIS A 67 -7.79 -6.26 13.20
CA HIS A 67 -7.80 -7.01 14.46
C HIS A 67 -8.99 -7.97 14.55
N ALA A 68 -10.15 -7.56 14.11
CA ALA A 68 -11.35 -8.41 14.10
C ALA A 68 -11.18 -9.63 13.17
N ILE A 69 -10.64 -9.46 11.96
CA ILE A 69 -10.40 -10.59 11.05
C ILE A 69 -9.32 -11.53 11.58
N ASN A 70 -8.25 -11.01 12.20
CA ASN A 70 -7.23 -11.84 12.84
C ASN A 70 -7.78 -12.70 13.97
N LYS A 71 -8.65 -12.16 14.82
CA LYS A 71 -9.35 -12.93 15.85
C LYS A 71 -10.18 -14.06 15.24
N ILE A 72 -10.88 -13.79 14.13
CA ILE A 72 -11.66 -14.80 13.41
C ILE A 72 -10.77 -15.90 12.84
N GLN A 73 -9.65 -15.54 12.22
CA GLN A 73 -8.74 -16.50 11.60
C GLN A 73 -8.07 -17.46 12.58
N ARG A 74 -7.94 -17.08 13.85
CA ARG A 74 -7.36 -17.90 14.92
C ARG A 74 -8.35 -18.86 15.56
N LYS A 75 -9.65 -18.77 15.23
CA LYS A 75 -10.67 -19.68 15.77
C LYS A 75 -10.60 -21.06 15.11
N PRO A 76 -11.04 -22.14 15.81
CA PRO A 76 -11.29 -23.45 15.21
C PRO A 76 -12.25 -23.34 14.00
N THR A 77 -12.08 -24.23 13.01
CA THR A 77 -12.77 -24.14 11.72
C THR A 77 -14.30 -23.91 11.80
N PRO A 78 -15.08 -24.64 12.64
CA PRO A 78 -16.53 -24.40 12.71
C PRO A 78 -16.89 -23.00 13.21
N LEU A 79 -16.21 -22.54 14.27
CA LEU A 79 -16.41 -21.21 14.86
C LEU A 79 -15.90 -20.11 13.93
N LYS A 80 -14.86 -20.39 13.16
CA LYS A 80 -14.34 -19.46 12.15
C LYS A 80 -15.37 -19.19 11.07
N ILE A 81 -16.00 -20.23 10.51
CA ILE A 81 -17.03 -20.09 9.48
C ILE A 81 -18.22 -19.28 10.01
N LEU A 82 -18.74 -19.65 11.19
CA LEU A 82 -19.86 -18.94 11.81
C LEU A 82 -19.53 -17.46 12.08
N SER A 83 -18.33 -17.19 12.61
CA SER A 83 -17.87 -15.82 12.88
C SER A 83 -17.67 -15.02 11.60
N ALA A 84 -17.20 -15.62 10.53
CA ALA A 84 -17.04 -14.96 9.23
C ALA A 84 -18.39 -14.55 8.63
N LEU A 85 -19.43 -15.39 8.73
CA LEU A 85 -20.75 -15.11 8.20
C LEU A 85 -21.44 -13.94 8.90
N THR A 86 -21.15 -13.71 10.18
CA THR A 86 -21.80 -12.66 10.99
C THR A 86 -20.97 -11.39 11.14
N SER A 87 -19.69 -11.42 10.72
CA SER A 87 -18.74 -10.31 10.96
C SER A 87 -18.80 -9.27 9.85
N LYS A 88 -18.91 -8.00 10.26
CA LYS A 88 -18.70 -6.83 9.39
C LYS A 88 -17.19 -6.56 9.09
N ALA A 89 -16.29 -7.36 9.66
CA ALA A 89 -14.85 -7.21 9.44
C ALA A 89 -14.34 -8.01 8.23
N MET A 90 -15.19 -8.79 7.56
CA MET A 90 -14.77 -9.50 6.34
C MET A 90 -14.33 -8.51 5.27
N PRO A 91 -13.27 -8.83 4.51
CA PRO A 91 -12.82 -8.00 3.41
C PRO A 91 -13.93 -7.75 2.39
N ASP A 92 -14.15 -6.47 2.09
CA ASP A 92 -15.15 -5.99 1.13
C ASP A 92 -14.50 -5.16 0.00
N GLY A 93 -13.19 -5.32 -0.19
CA GLY A 93 -12.44 -4.66 -1.25
C GLY A 93 -12.87 -5.10 -2.65
N ASP A 94 -12.69 -4.23 -3.61
CA ASP A 94 -13.13 -4.42 -5.00
C ASP A 94 -12.34 -5.49 -5.77
N PHE A 95 -11.06 -5.70 -5.39
CA PHE A 95 -10.22 -6.75 -5.95
C PHE A 95 -9.92 -7.82 -4.90
N LYS A 96 -9.96 -9.08 -5.33
CA LYS A 96 -9.64 -10.19 -4.42
C LYS A 96 -8.17 -10.09 -3.99
N PRO A 97 -7.88 -9.99 -2.68
CA PRO A 97 -6.50 -9.96 -2.21
C PRO A 97 -5.81 -11.30 -2.48
N MET A 98 -4.50 -11.24 -2.73
CA MET A 98 -3.66 -12.45 -2.81
C MET A 98 -3.47 -13.01 -1.40
N LEU A 99 -4.37 -13.91 -0.99
CA LEU A 99 -4.32 -14.59 0.30
C LEU A 99 -3.56 -15.93 0.20
N GLY A 100 -2.86 -16.32 1.26
CA GLY A 100 -2.17 -17.60 1.33
C GLY A 100 -0.80 -17.63 0.64
N LYS A 101 -0.46 -18.76 0.02
CA LYS A 101 0.82 -18.97 -0.66
C LYS A 101 0.80 -18.31 -2.04
N TYR A 102 1.89 -17.63 -2.39
CA TYR A 102 2.11 -17.11 -3.73
C TYR A 102 2.51 -18.24 -4.68
N PRO A 103 2.19 -18.16 -5.98
CA PRO A 103 2.58 -19.20 -6.93
C PRO A 103 4.10 -19.19 -7.21
N GLY A 104 4.67 -20.38 -7.36
CA GLY A 104 6.03 -20.62 -7.85
C GLY A 104 7.12 -19.80 -7.17
N ILE A 105 7.96 -19.18 -7.99
CA ILE A 105 9.12 -18.38 -7.56
C ILE A 105 8.73 -17.17 -6.69
N PHE A 106 7.51 -16.64 -6.85
CA PHE A 106 7.05 -15.48 -6.09
C PHE A 106 6.92 -15.78 -4.60
N GLN A 107 6.60 -17.01 -4.23
CA GLN A 107 6.60 -17.44 -2.82
C GLN A 107 8.01 -17.39 -2.22
N LYS A 108 9.03 -17.82 -2.95
CA LYS A 108 10.43 -17.76 -2.52
C LYS A 108 10.84 -16.32 -2.25
N ARG A 109 10.62 -15.42 -3.22
CA ARG A 109 10.93 -13.98 -3.09
C ARG A 109 10.19 -13.32 -1.91
N ARG A 110 8.89 -13.64 -1.73
CA ARG A 110 8.11 -13.17 -0.58
C ARG A 110 8.70 -13.61 0.76
N MET A 111 9.13 -14.88 0.85
CA MET A 111 9.72 -15.42 2.08
C MET A 111 11.09 -14.79 2.37
N GLU A 112 11.92 -14.59 1.35
CA GLU A 112 13.22 -13.94 1.46
C GLU A 112 13.07 -12.49 1.93
N LEU A 113 12.17 -11.73 1.29
CA LEU A 113 11.83 -10.37 1.70
C LEU A 113 11.36 -10.31 3.16
N GLY A 114 10.42 -11.19 3.54
CA GLY A 114 9.89 -11.23 4.91
C GLY A 114 10.95 -11.58 5.93
N ARG A 115 11.81 -12.56 5.63
CA ARG A 115 12.93 -12.94 6.51
C ARG A 115 13.90 -11.77 6.70
N ALA A 116 14.35 -11.13 5.62
CA ALA A 116 15.29 -10.02 5.68
C ALA A 116 14.70 -8.82 6.46
N MET A 117 13.43 -8.49 6.22
CA MET A 117 12.75 -7.40 6.92
C MET A 117 12.57 -7.69 8.42
N TYR A 118 12.12 -8.91 8.79
CA TYR A 118 11.94 -9.27 10.19
C TYR A 118 13.27 -9.38 10.94
N THR A 119 14.33 -9.85 10.29
CA THR A 119 15.69 -9.82 10.87
C THR A 119 16.14 -8.39 11.16
N LYS A 120 15.88 -7.44 10.24
CA LYS A 120 16.21 -6.02 10.44
C LYS A 120 15.43 -5.41 11.61
N LEU A 121 14.21 -5.92 11.90
CA LEU A 121 13.34 -5.50 12.99
C LEU A 121 13.54 -6.30 14.30
N ASP A 122 14.51 -7.21 14.35
CA ASP A 122 14.72 -8.17 15.47
C ASP A 122 13.46 -9.00 15.83
N ILE A 123 12.58 -9.23 14.84
CA ILE A 123 11.39 -10.08 15.03
C ILE A 123 11.79 -11.54 14.81
N LYS A 124 11.78 -12.32 15.88
CA LYS A 124 12.21 -13.73 15.88
C LYS A 124 11.25 -14.64 15.09
N ARG A 125 11.82 -15.74 14.57
CA ARG A 125 11.02 -16.78 13.94
C ARG A 125 10.07 -17.41 14.97
N GLY A 126 8.76 -17.42 14.66
CA GLY A 126 7.72 -17.95 15.57
C GLY A 126 7.03 -16.86 16.40
N ASP A 127 7.59 -15.67 16.50
CA ASP A 127 6.91 -14.54 17.15
C ASP A 127 5.77 -14.05 16.27
N THR A 128 4.61 -14.67 16.46
CA THR A 128 3.40 -14.35 15.68
C THR A 128 2.82 -13.01 16.11
N GLN A 129 2.97 -12.62 17.39
CA GLN A 129 2.43 -11.35 17.87
C GLN A 129 3.18 -10.18 17.25
N ALA A 130 4.50 -10.14 17.36
CA ALA A 130 5.30 -9.07 16.77
C ALA A 130 5.11 -8.96 15.24
N ARG A 131 4.86 -10.08 14.54
CA ARG A 131 4.52 -10.05 13.11
C ARG A 131 3.14 -9.45 12.85
N ASP A 132 2.16 -9.78 13.68
CA ASP A 132 0.82 -9.21 13.55
C ASP A 132 0.82 -7.72 13.87
N ASP A 133 1.59 -7.29 14.87
CA ASP A 133 1.75 -5.89 15.22
C ASP A 133 2.42 -5.11 14.07
N GLN A 134 3.47 -5.69 13.47
CA GLN A 134 4.09 -5.10 12.29
C GLN A 134 3.15 -5.07 11.07
N MET A 135 2.30 -6.08 10.89
CA MET A 135 1.29 -6.08 9.83
C MET A 135 0.18 -5.05 10.11
N ALA A 136 -0.23 -4.90 11.37
CA ALA A 136 -1.22 -3.93 11.81
C ALA A 136 -0.83 -2.49 11.43
N ARG A 137 0.45 -2.14 11.46
CA ARG A 137 0.95 -0.82 11.06
C ARG A 137 0.64 -0.44 9.62
N ASN A 138 0.35 -1.41 8.73
CA ASN A 138 -0.14 -1.08 7.38
C ASN A 138 -1.46 -0.29 7.44
N PHE A 139 -2.31 -0.60 8.40
CA PHE A 139 -3.66 -0.03 8.50
C PHE A 139 -3.69 1.31 9.23
N THR A 140 -2.63 1.65 9.95
CA THR A 140 -2.38 3.02 10.44
C THR A 140 -1.41 3.80 9.54
N PHE A 141 -1.22 3.34 8.30
CA PHE A 141 -0.37 3.98 7.30
C PHE A 141 1.08 4.17 7.79
N PHE A 142 1.56 3.32 8.71
CA PHE A 142 2.86 3.46 9.38
C PHE A 142 3.04 4.81 10.08
N ASP A 143 1.96 5.36 10.63
CA ASP A 143 1.89 6.66 11.32
C ASP A 143 2.12 7.87 10.38
N ALA A 144 1.92 7.69 9.06
CA ALA A 144 2.03 8.77 8.10
C ALA A 144 0.89 9.80 8.28
N PRO A 145 1.18 11.11 8.13
CA PRO A 145 0.19 12.18 8.24
C PRO A 145 -0.81 12.22 7.07
N ALA A 146 -0.52 11.49 5.99
CA ALA A 146 -1.39 11.39 4.84
C ALA A 146 -1.43 9.97 4.26
N ALA A 147 -2.60 9.58 3.76
CA ALA A 147 -2.82 8.36 3.01
C ALA A 147 -3.55 8.66 1.70
N ILE A 148 -3.05 8.09 0.61
CA ILE A 148 -3.64 8.20 -0.72
C ILE A 148 -4.25 6.84 -1.08
N PHE A 149 -5.48 6.85 -1.60
CA PHE A 149 -6.16 5.65 -2.09
C PHE A 149 -6.38 5.77 -3.59
N VAL A 150 -6.02 4.74 -4.31
CA VAL A 150 -6.02 4.72 -5.78
C VAL A 150 -7.17 3.87 -6.27
N PHE A 151 -7.99 4.46 -7.12
CA PHE A 151 -9.15 3.84 -7.74
C PHE A 151 -8.99 3.84 -9.27
N VAL A 152 -9.57 2.84 -9.92
CA VAL A 152 -9.59 2.74 -11.38
C VAL A 152 -10.99 2.47 -11.89
N ASP A 153 -11.28 2.89 -13.11
CA ASP A 153 -12.48 2.49 -13.84
C ASP A 153 -12.23 1.14 -14.53
N PRO A 154 -12.91 0.06 -14.10
CA PRO A 154 -12.69 -1.28 -14.62
C PRO A 154 -13.17 -1.46 -16.08
N SER A 155 -13.95 -0.52 -16.62
CA SER A 155 -14.34 -0.55 -18.04
C SER A 155 -13.14 -0.52 -18.97
N MET A 156 -12.03 0.11 -18.54
CA MET A 156 -10.73 0.13 -19.23
C MET A 156 -9.92 -1.15 -19.02
N LYS A 157 -10.48 -2.17 -18.34
CA LYS A 157 -9.90 -3.50 -18.14
C LYS A 157 -8.50 -3.43 -17.51
N TRP A 158 -7.56 -4.25 -18.00
CA TRP A 158 -6.20 -4.32 -17.47
C TRP A 158 -5.37 -3.05 -17.72
N THR A 159 -5.69 -2.25 -18.75
CA THR A 159 -4.96 -1.01 -19.05
C THR A 159 -5.10 0.02 -17.93
N ALA A 160 -6.27 0.07 -17.27
CA ALA A 160 -6.47 0.96 -16.13
C ALA A 160 -5.48 0.69 -14.97
N LEU A 161 -5.16 -0.58 -14.72
CA LEU A 161 -4.18 -0.96 -13.69
C LEU A 161 -2.75 -0.60 -14.09
N VAL A 162 -2.40 -0.73 -15.39
CA VAL A 162 -1.10 -0.30 -15.91
C VAL A 162 -0.95 1.21 -15.77
N ASP A 163 -1.95 1.96 -16.25
CA ASP A 163 -1.95 3.42 -16.20
C ASP A 163 -1.86 3.95 -14.76
N ALA A 164 -2.64 3.35 -13.83
CA ALA A 164 -2.57 3.68 -12.42
C ALA A 164 -1.18 3.36 -11.82
N GLY A 165 -0.56 2.25 -12.20
CA GLY A 165 0.79 1.88 -11.75
C GLY A 165 1.85 2.88 -12.20
N ILE A 166 1.75 3.39 -13.45
CA ILE A 166 2.65 4.43 -13.99
C ILE A 166 2.47 5.74 -13.21
N MET A 167 1.23 6.17 -13.02
CA MET A 167 0.91 7.36 -12.22
C MET A 167 1.43 7.24 -10.79
N MET A 168 1.21 6.11 -10.13
CA MET A 168 1.71 5.85 -8.77
C MET A 168 3.24 5.93 -8.70
N GLN A 169 3.97 5.40 -9.69
CA GLN A 169 5.42 5.50 -9.70
C GLN A 169 5.88 6.95 -9.83
N SER A 170 5.26 7.74 -10.70
CA SER A 170 5.56 9.17 -10.85
C SER A 170 5.30 9.93 -9.55
N LEU A 171 4.17 9.65 -8.87
CA LEU A 171 3.85 10.21 -7.57
C LEU A 171 4.93 9.88 -6.52
N MET A 172 5.36 8.62 -6.44
CA MET A 172 6.39 8.19 -5.51
C MET A 172 7.75 8.85 -5.78
N LEU A 173 8.11 9.06 -7.04
CA LEU A 173 9.35 9.75 -7.42
C LEU A 173 9.27 11.24 -7.10
N SER A 174 8.15 11.89 -7.41
CA SER A 174 7.90 13.29 -7.06
C SER A 174 8.00 13.52 -5.55
N ALA A 175 7.32 12.70 -4.75
CA ALA A 175 7.40 12.75 -3.29
C ALA A 175 8.85 12.61 -2.79
N THR A 176 9.60 11.64 -3.34
CA THR A 176 11.00 11.41 -2.98
C THR A 176 11.87 12.62 -3.32
N ASN A 177 11.66 13.25 -4.49
CA ASN A 177 12.38 14.45 -4.89
C ASN A 177 12.17 15.63 -3.95
N LYS A 178 11.00 15.69 -3.31
CA LYS A 178 10.62 16.71 -2.33
C LYS A 178 10.95 16.33 -0.88
N GLY A 179 11.73 15.25 -0.67
CA GLY A 179 12.14 14.78 0.66
C GLY A 179 11.07 14.02 1.44
N LEU A 180 9.93 13.70 0.79
CA LEU A 180 8.93 12.83 1.40
C LEU A 180 9.20 11.35 1.08
N GLY A 181 8.63 10.50 1.92
CA GLY A 181 8.60 9.06 1.74
C GLY A 181 7.22 8.55 1.38
N THR A 182 7.18 7.40 0.74
CA THR A 182 5.93 6.73 0.39
C THR A 182 6.02 5.23 0.69
N CYS A 183 4.85 4.61 0.91
CA CYS A 183 4.72 3.16 0.95
C CYS A 183 3.43 2.73 0.24
N ALA A 184 3.54 2.19 -0.97
CA ALA A 184 2.39 1.58 -1.64
C ALA A 184 1.99 0.28 -0.92
N GLN A 185 0.69 0.12 -0.61
CA GLN A 185 0.16 -0.90 0.27
C GLN A 185 -1.07 -1.58 -0.33
N ALA A 186 -0.89 -2.76 -0.91
CA ALA A 186 -2.02 -3.58 -1.39
C ALA A 186 -2.99 -3.96 -0.25
N ALA A 187 -2.50 -4.03 1.00
CA ALA A 187 -3.32 -4.33 2.17
C ALA A 187 -4.46 -3.31 2.38
N LEU A 188 -4.27 -2.06 2.00
CA LEU A 188 -5.28 -1.01 2.10
C LEU A 188 -6.44 -1.18 1.10
N GLY A 189 -6.27 -2.03 0.09
CA GLY A 189 -7.35 -2.43 -0.83
C GLY A 189 -8.27 -3.52 -0.28
N MET A 190 -8.03 -4.03 0.93
CA MET A 190 -8.83 -5.12 1.52
C MET A 190 -10.24 -4.65 1.93
N TRP A 191 -10.40 -3.40 2.31
CA TRP A 191 -11.68 -2.85 2.77
C TRP A 191 -12.02 -1.56 2.05
N ARG A 192 -13.17 -1.57 1.38
CA ARG A 192 -13.77 -0.42 0.71
C ARG A 192 -14.65 0.40 1.65
N SER A 193 -15.45 -0.28 2.47
CA SER A 193 -16.48 0.36 3.29
C SER A 193 -16.00 1.47 4.24
N PRO A 194 -14.79 1.45 4.83
CA PRO A 194 -14.31 2.62 5.58
C PRO A 194 -14.13 3.87 4.70
N LEU A 195 -13.64 3.68 3.46
CA LEU A 195 -13.43 4.82 2.56
C LEU A 195 -14.76 5.45 2.11
N ASP A 196 -15.76 4.62 1.82
CA ASP A 196 -17.11 5.10 1.40
C ASP A 196 -17.81 5.95 2.48
N LYS A 197 -17.36 5.90 3.74
CA LYS A 197 -17.89 6.78 4.81
C LYS A 197 -17.25 8.18 4.79
N HIS A 198 -16.03 8.29 4.31
CA HIS A 198 -15.22 9.52 4.35
C HIS A 198 -15.12 10.22 3.00
N PHE A 199 -15.41 9.52 1.90
CA PHE A 199 -15.26 10.03 0.54
C PHE A 199 -16.47 9.70 -0.32
N ASP A 200 -16.88 10.66 -1.15
CA ASP A 200 -17.89 10.45 -2.18
C ASP A 200 -17.24 9.79 -3.42
N ILE A 201 -17.09 8.46 -3.35
CA ILE A 201 -16.42 7.69 -4.38
C ILE A 201 -17.43 7.29 -5.46
N PRO A 202 -17.21 7.67 -6.75
CA PRO A 202 -18.08 7.23 -7.83
C PRO A 202 -18.20 5.72 -7.89
N LYS A 203 -19.42 5.20 -8.07
CA LYS A 203 -19.75 3.76 -7.95
C LYS A 203 -19.02 2.88 -8.96
N GLU A 204 -18.70 3.43 -10.12
CA GLU A 204 -17.96 2.76 -11.17
C GLU A 204 -16.47 2.56 -10.83
N TYR A 205 -15.91 3.39 -9.94
CA TYR A 205 -14.50 3.30 -9.59
C TYR A 205 -14.23 2.23 -8.52
N LYS A 206 -13.20 1.44 -8.76
CA LYS A 206 -12.79 0.30 -7.93
C LYS A 206 -11.47 0.59 -7.20
N LEU A 207 -11.46 0.36 -5.89
CA LEU A 207 -10.28 0.53 -5.04
C LEU A 207 -9.20 -0.49 -5.39
N VAL A 208 -8.02 -0.03 -5.81
CA VAL A 208 -6.87 -0.88 -6.13
C VAL A 208 -5.98 -1.11 -4.91
N CYS A 209 -5.53 -0.03 -4.29
CA CYS A 209 -4.60 -0.05 -3.17
C CYS A 209 -4.56 1.32 -2.48
N GLY A 210 -3.79 1.42 -1.41
CA GLY A 210 -3.46 2.70 -0.80
C GLY A 210 -1.96 2.94 -0.76
N MET A 211 -1.57 4.13 -0.32
CA MET A 211 -0.19 4.59 -0.21
C MET A 211 -0.06 5.53 0.98
N ALA A 212 0.80 5.18 1.94
CA ALA A 212 1.22 6.12 2.98
C ALA A 212 2.13 7.19 2.39
N LEU A 213 2.00 8.44 2.85
CA LEU A 213 2.78 9.59 2.41
C LEU A 213 3.13 10.48 3.61
N GLY A 214 4.39 10.85 3.75
CA GLY A 214 4.86 11.72 4.85
C GLY A 214 6.36 11.92 4.84
N TYR A 215 6.86 12.65 5.84
CA TYR A 215 8.31 12.79 6.04
C TYR A 215 8.85 11.54 6.74
N PRO A 216 9.91 10.89 6.17
CA PRO A 216 10.52 9.73 6.79
C PRO A 216 11.04 10.04 8.19
N LYS A 217 10.76 9.16 9.15
CA LYS A 217 11.40 9.17 10.46
C LYS A 217 12.71 8.39 10.42
N ASP A 218 13.67 8.79 11.22
CA ASP A 218 14.93 8.04 11.37
C ASP A 218 14.66 6.78 12.22
N GLU A 219 14.31 5.71 11.53
CA GLU A 219 14.08 4.39 12.11
C GLU A 219 14.68 3.30 11.23
N VAL A 220 15.18 2.25 11.89
CA VAL A 220 15.89 1.12 11.26
C VAL A 220 15.13 0.48 10.11
N ILE A 221 13.79 0.44 10.16
CA ILE A 221 12.95 -0.11 9.10
C ILE A 221 13.04 0.71 7.80
N ASN A 222 13.30 2.01 7.89
CA ASN A 222 13.42 2.90 6.74
C ASN A 222 14.76 2.76 6.02
N GLU A 223 15.76 2.13 6.64
CA GLU A 223 17.02 1.76 5.97
C GLU A 223 16.88 0.49 5.13
N PHE A 224 15.81 -0.29 5.33
CA PHE A 224 15.62 -1.57 4.67
C PHE A 224 15.52 -1.41 3.15
N ARG A 225 16.38 -2.12 2.43
CA ARG A 225 16.39 -2.18 0.97
C ARG A 225 16.31 -3.64 0.52
N PRO A 226 15.20 -4.04 -0.13
CA PRO A 226 15.07 -5.38 -0.66
C PRO A 226 15.96 -5.58 -1.89
N SER A 227 16.51 -6.79 -2.04
CA SER A 227 17.17 -7.20 -3.27
C SER A 227 16.23 -7.13 -4.47
N LYS A 228 16.80 -6.95 -5.65
CA LYS A 228 16.10 -6.99 -6.94
C LYS A 228 16.62 -8.16 -7.75
N ILE A 229 15.84 -8.60 -8.71
CA ILE A 229 16.29 -9.58 -9.71
C ILE A 229 17.36 -8.98 -10.61
N GLY A 230 18.21 -9.82 -11.15
CA GLY A 230 19.22 -9.43 -12.14
C GLY A 230 18.60 -9.24 -13.55
N LEU A 231 19.41 -8.69 -14.45
CA LEU A 231 18.99 -8.50 -15.84
C LEU A 231 18.75 -9.82 -16.58
N ASP A 232 19.50 -10.86 -16.24
CA ASP A 232 19.35 -12.22 -16.76
C ASP A 232 18.00 -12.85 -16.42
N GLU A 233 17.46 -12.54 -15.25
CA GLU A 233 16.13 -12.98 -14.84
C GLU A 233 15.00 -12.07 -15.37
N LEU A 234 15.29 -10.80 -15.62
CA LEU A 234 14.34 -9.81 -16.15
C LEU A 234 14.10 -10.00 -17.65
N LEU A 235 15.16 -10.30 -18.40
CA LEU A 235 15.11 -10.36 -19.85
C LEU A 235 14.64 -11.74 -20.35
N ILE A 236 13.71 -11.73 -21.30
CA ILE A 236 13.33 -12.94 -22.04
C ILE A 236 14.39 -13.15 -23.12
N PRO A 237 15.12 -14.30 -23.14
CA PRO A 237 16.13 -14.56 -24.15
C PRO A 237 15.48 -14.64 -25.55
N LYS A 238 16.21 -14.15 -26.53
CA LYS A 238 15.81 -14.35 -27.95
C LYS A 238 15.93 -15.83 -28.31
N LYS A 239 15.04 -16.30 -29.18
CA LYS A 239 15.12 -17.64 -29.78
C LYS A 239 16.29 -17.71 -30.75
#